data_9890ac81c0373deacc810b0caa7bfe7e
#
_entry.id   9890ac81c0373deacc810b0caa7bfe7e
#
_cell.length_a   1.000
_cell.length_b   1.000
_cell.length_c   1.000
_cell.angle_alpha   90.00
_cell.angle_beta   90.00
_cell.angle_gamma   90.00
#
_symmetry.space_group_name_H-M   'P 1'
#
loop_
_entity.id
_entity.type
_entity.pdbx_description
1 polymer ?
#
loop_
_entity_poly.entity_id
_entity_poly.type
_entity_poly.pdbx_seq_one_letter_code
_entity_poly.pdbx_strand_id
1 'polypeptide(L)'
;LKLSAQAPLDTIDLSKATGYGQTGNVFESFYRLGKSGTLTPGLAKSATVSADGKTYTFHLRPGLKWSNGDALTAKDFVYSWRRTLTPSTKSQYAYLFDGIKNADQVNAGKAPVKSLGISAPTKTTVVVQLDKPIAYFKLLMAYPLFAPQNQRVVEKYGKKYATTSKYMVYSGPFKMEGWNGTGNKWQFVKNNQYWDKKAVKLNKITYQVIGNNTTGVEIFDQKKLSLTLLSNQQVKNYRDDSRFRQYPYSY
;
A
#
# COMPACT_ATOMS: atom_id res chain seq x y z
N LEU A 1 -15.49 6.41 -11.43
CA LEU A 1 -14.55 5.77 -12.33
C LEU A 1 -14.80 4.27 -12.34
N LYS A 2 -14.80 3.62 -13.51
CA LYS A 2 -15.03 2.17 -13.66
C LYS A 2 -13.75 1.54 -14.23
N LEU A 3 -13.13 0.64 -13.49
CA LEU A 3 -11.86 0.02 -13.83
C LEU A 3 -11.99 -1.51 -13.87
N SER A 4 -11.06 -2.14 -14.57
CA SER A 4 -10.87 -3.59 -14.52
C SER A 4 -9.65 -3.96 -13.68
N ALA A 5 -9.69 -5.16 -13.11
CA ALA A 5 -8.54 -5.86 -12.57
C ALA A 5 -8.36 -7.15 -13.35
N GLN A 6 -7.11 -7.56 -13.58
CA GLN A 6 -6.83 -8.78 -14.38
C GLN A 6 -7.04 -10.07 -13.58
N ALA A 7 -6.96 -9.99 -12.27
CA ALA A 7 -7.17 -11.11 -11.35
C ALA A 7 -7.98 -10.67 -10.12
N PRO A 8 -8.66 -11.60 -9.45
CA PRO A 8 -9.22 -11.37 -8.12
C PRO A 8 -8.14 -10.95 -7.13
N LEU A 9 -8.55 -10.21 -6.10
CA LEU A 9 -7.66 -9.95 -4.97
C LEU A 9 -7.52 -11.23 -4.13
N ASP A 10 -6.28 -11.58 -3.79
CA ASP A 10 -5.96 -12.69 -2.90
C ASP A 10 -6.24 -12.33 -1.44
N THR A 11 -5.80 -11.16 -1.03
CA THR A 11 -6.02 -10.58 0.30
C THR A 11 -5.76 -9.09 0.29
N ILE A 12 -6.29 -8.38 1.27
CA ILE A 12 -5.95 -6.98 1.57
C ILE A 12 -5.11 -6.85 2.85
N ASP A 13 -4.63 -7.96 3.39
CA ASP A 13 -3.65 -7.98 4.48
C ASP A 13 -2.26 -7.64 3.93
N LEU A 14 -1.76 -6.45 4.23
CA LEU A 14 -0.46 -5.98 3.73
C LEU A 14 0.71 -6.92 4.06
N SER A 15 0.64 -7.65 5.17
CA SER A 15 1.69 -8.59 5.58
C SER A 15 1.65 -9.92 4.82
N LYS A 16 0.52 -10.26 4.18
CA LYS A 16 0.28 -11.56 3.53
C LYS A 16 -0.01 -11.47 2.05
N ALA A 17 -0.22 -10.27 1.51
CA ALA A 17 -0.54 -10.06 0.11
C ALA A 17 0.58 -10.58 -0.81
N THR A 18 0.19 -11.19 -1.93
CA THR A 18 1.09 -11.64 -3.01
C THR A 18 1.18 -10.60 -4.12
N GLY A 19 0.39 -9.52 -4.04
CA GLY A 19 0.42 -8.38 -4.96
C GLY A 19 -0.20 -7.14 -4.33
N TYR A 20 0.33 -5.98 -4.68
CA TYR A 20 -0.06 -4.69 -4.07
C TYR A 20 -0.71 -3.72 -5.05
N GLY A 21 -0.98 -4.13 -6.29
CA GLY A 21 -1.38 -3.25 -7.39
C GLY A 21 -2.47 -2.22 -7.09
N GLN A 22 -3.46 -2.57 -6.27
CA GLN A 22 -4.58 -1.69 -5.95
C GLN A 22 -4.55 -1.18 -4.50
N THR A 23 -3.74 -1.77 -3.64
CA THR A 23 -3.69 -1.46 -2.21
C THR A 23 -3.13 -0.06 -1.95
N GLY A 24 -2.28 0.48 -2.83
CA GLY A 24 -1.79 1.86 -2.76
C GLY A 24 -2.89 2.93 -2.86
N ASN A 25 -4.12 2.57 -3.26
CA ASN A 25 -5.26 3.48 -3.23
C ASN A 25 -5.96 3.52 -1.88
N VAL A 26 -5.80 2.50 -1.05
CA VAL A 26 -6.48 2.36 0.25
C VAL A 26 -5.52 2.42 1.44
N PHE A 27 -4.22 2.21 1.19
CA PHE A 27 -3.16 2.39 2.19
C PHE A 27 -2.15 3.42 1.70
N GLU A 28 -1.59 4.17 2.61
CA GLU A 28 -0.49 5.09 2.36
C GLU A 28 0.65 4.82 3.32
N SER A 29 1.88 4.91 2.81
CA SER A 29 3.10 4.75 3.59
C SER A 29 3.73 6.11 3.92
N PHE A 30 5.03 6.15 4.28
CA PHE A 30 5.75 7.40 4.55
C PHE A 30 5.77 8.33 3.34
N TYR A 31 5.96 7.76 2.13
CA TYR A 31 5.99 8.45 0.86
C TYR A 31 4.93 7.91 -0.09
N ARG A 32 4.68 8.68 -1.13
CA ARG A 32 3.90 8.30 -2.33
C ARG A 32 4.82 8.31 -3.54
N LEU A 33 4.59 7.40 -4.46
CA LEU A 33 5.23 7.41 -5.76
C LEU A 33 4.43 8.29 -6.70
N GLY A 34 5.02 9.39 -7.16
CA GLY A 34 4.43 10.31 -8.13
C GLY A 34 4.70 9.87 -9.57
N LYS A 35 4.30 10.71 -10.53
CA LYS A 35 4.64 10.51 -11.94
C LYS A 35 6.16 10.41 -12.10
N SER A 36 6.59 9.57 -13.04
CA SER A 36 8.01 9.39 -13.37
C SER A 36 8.88 8.90 -12.19
N GLY A 37 8.28 8.19 -11.22
CA GLY A 37 9.03 7.61 -10.09
C GLY A 37 9.47 8.62 -9.02
N THR A 38 9.01 9.86 -9.07
CA THR A 38 9.35 10.87 -8.06
C THR A 38 8.67 10.56 -6.73
N LEU A 39 9.43 10.67 -5.62
CA LEU A 39 8.90 10.52 -4.28
C LEU A 39 8.26 11.82 -3.80
N THR A 40 7.05 11.71 -3.28
CA THR A 40 6.34 12.82 -2.63
C THR A 40 5.99 12.44 -1.19
N PRO A 41 5.95 13.41 -0.24
CA PRO A 41 5.54 13.15 1.14
C PRO A 41 4.15 12.53 1.22
N GLY A 42 4.05 11.38 1.87
CA GLY A 42 2.81 10.70 2.21
C GLY A 42 2.39 10.97 3.65
N LEU A 43 2.26 9.93 4.48
CA LEU A 43 1.95 10.08 5.91
C LEU A 43 3.09 10.78 6.67
N ALA A 44 4.35 10.66 6.23
CA ALA A 44 5.43 11.51 6.71
C ALA A 44 5.44 12.84 5.96
N LYS A 45 5.53 13.95 6.70
CA LYS A 45 5.74 15.29 6.12
C LYS A 45 7.20 15.54 5.75
N SER A 46 8.13 14.90 6.44
CA SER A 46 9.57 15.00 6.22
C SER A 46 10.31 13.80 6.79
N ALA A 47 11.57 13.64 6.40
CA ALA A 47 12.49 12.70 7.04
C ALA A 47 13.90 13.26 7.05
N THR A 48 14.67 12.93 8.10
CA THR A 48 16.10 13.19 8.21
C THR A 48 16.87 11.87 8.15
N VAL A 49 18.10 11.94 7.67
CA VAL A 49 19.00 10.80 7.56
C VAL A 49 20.30 11.16 8.27
N SER A 50 20.82 10.25 9.09
CA SER A 50 22.12 10.44 9.73
C SER A 50 23.26 10.54 8.71
N ALA A 51 24.39 11.15 9.12
CA ALA A 51 25.54 11.36 8.25
C ALA A 51 26.11 10.04 7.69
N ASP A 52 26.01 8.94 8.44
CA ASP A 52 26.43 7.61 8.02
C ASP A 52 25.40 6.87 7.13
N GLY A 53 24.25 7.51 6.84
CA GLY A 53 23.19 6.94 6.02
C GLY A 53 22.43 5.76 6.62
N LYS A 54 22.60 5.46 7.91
CA LYS A 54 22.05 4.27 8.55
C LYS A 54 20.81 4.52 9.41
N THR A 55 20.58 5.76 9.82
CA THR A 55 19.40 6.09 10.66
C THR A 55 18.49 7.04 9.91
N TYR A 56 17.25 6.62 9.71
CA TYR A 56 16.16 7.41 9.13
C TYR A 56 15.19 7.81 10.21
N THR A 57 14.90 9.10 10.34
CA THR A 57 13.89 9.63 11.25
C THR A 57 12.76 10.23 10.43
N PHE A 58 11.61 9.57 10.41
CA PHE A 58 10.42 10.03 9.71
C PHE A 58 9.53 10.84 10.66
N HIS A 59 9.16 12.04 10.24
CA HIS A 59 8.25 12.92 10.97
C HIS A 59 6.86 12.83 10.36
N LEU A 60 5.95 12.14 11.02
CA LEU A 60 4.56 12.00 10.56
C LEU A 60 3.81 13.33 10.64
N ARG A 61 2.80 13.48 9.82
CA ARG A 61 1.85 14.59 9.90
C ARG A 61 1.10 14.52 11.24
N PRO A 62 0.79 15.64 11.87
CA PRO A 62 -0.05 15.64 13.05
C PRO A 62 -1.50 15.28 12.69
N GLY A 63 -2.23 14.69 13.64
CA GLY A 63 -3.67 14.46 13.50
C GLY A 63 -4.08 13.40 12.47
N LEU A 64 -3.16 12.52 12.06
CA LEU A 64 -3.48 11.41 11.16
C LEU A 64 -4.56 10.50 11.78
N LYS A 65 -5.45 10.01 10.91
CA LYS A 65 -6.56 9.14 11.31
C LYS A 65 -6.69 7.95 10.37
N TRP A 66 -7.09 6.84 10.94
CA TRP A 66 -7.65 5.71 10.21
C TRP A 66 -9.05 6.02 9.67
N SER A 67 -9.51 5.27 8.70
CA SER A 67 -10.84 5.48 8.08
C SER A 67 -12.03 5.33 9.04
N ASN A 68 -11.84 4.69 10.18
CA ASN A 68 -12.82 4.58 11.27
C ASN A 68 -12.74 5.72 12.30
N GLY A 69 -11.83 6.68 12.11
CA GLY A 69 -11.62 7.82 13.00
C GLY A 69 -10.59 7.62 14.12
N ASP A 70 -10.09 6.40 14.33
CA ASP A 70 -9.00 6.12 15.28
C ASP A 70 -7.76 6.94 14.92
N ALA A 71 -6.98 7.35 15.91
CA ALA A 71 -5.69 8.01 15.68
C ALA A 71 -4.71 7.04 15.01
N LEU A 72 -4.05 7.50 13.94
CA LEU A 72 -2.93 6.81 13.31
C LEU A 72 -1.63 7.43 13.82
N THR A 73 -0.74 6.60 14.35
CA THR A 73 0.48 7.04 15.03
C THR A 73 1.70 6.27 14.56
N ALA A 74 2.88 6.70 14.99
CA ALA A 74 4.13 6.00 14.75
C ALA A 74 4.14 4.54 15.24
N LYS A 75 3.36 4.23 16.28
CA LYS A 75 3.23 2.85 16.80
C LYS A 75 2.60 1.90 15.79
N ASP A 76 1.72 2.39 14.91
CA ASP A 76 1.07 1.56 13.88
C ASP A 76 2.07 1.08 12.82
N PHE A 77 3.10 1.88 12.51
CA PHE A 77 4.22 1.46 11.67
C PHE A 77 5.09 0.40 12.36
N VAL A 78 5.45 0.62 13.61
CA VAL A 78 6.24 -0.34 14.40
C VAL A 78 5.50 -1.67 14.50
N TYR A 79 4.20 -1.64 14.79
CA TYR A 79 3.36 -2.83 14.84
C TYR A 79 3.32 -3.54 13.48
N SER A 80 3.05 -2.80 12.39
CA SER A 80 2.97 -3.34 11.04
C SER A 80 4.22 -4.12 10.64
N TRP A 81 5.39 -3.52 10.81
CA TRP A 81 6.66 -4.13 10.42
C TRP A 81 7.02 -5.35 11.27
N ARG A 82 6.81 -5.23 12.58
CA ARG A 82 7.00 -6.36 13.50
C ARG A 82 6.08 -7.52 13.17
N ARG A 83 4.80 -7.24 12.88
CA ARG A 83 3.83 -8.25 12.47
C ARG A 83 4.25 -8.92 11.17
N THR A 84 4.68 -8.15 10.17
CA THR A 84 5.12 -8.66 8.86
C THR A 84 6.30 -9.62 9.02
N LEU A 85 7.27 -9.29 9.87
CA LEU A 85 8.47 -10.10 10.09
C LEU A 85 8.31 -11.17 11.17
N THR A 86 7.18 -11.26 11.84
CA THR A 86 6.90 -12.38 12.75
C THR A 86 6.83 -13.68 11.94
N PRO A 87 7.60 -14.75 12.27
CA PRO A 87 7.68 -15.98 11.47
C PRO A 87 6.32 -16.62 11.16
N SER A 88 5.39 -16.58 12.12
CA SER A 88 4.04 -17.13 11.95
C SER A 88 3.17 -16.37 10.93
N THR A 89 3.55 -15.15 10.56
CA THR A 89 2.87 -14.37 9.51
C THR A 89 3.15 -14.94 8.12
N LYS A 90 4.34 -15.53 7.91
CA LYS A 90 4.79 -16.13 6.65
C LYS A 90 4.68 -15.14 5.47
N SER A 91 5.13 -13.89 5.67
CA SER A 91 5.11 -12.88 4.62
C SER A 91 6.04 -13.28 3.46
N GLN A 92 5.50 -13.33 2.26
CA GLN A 92 6.29 -13.64 1.05
C GLN A 92 7.26 -12.52 0.67
N TYR A 93 6.99 -11.30 1.12
CA TYR A 93 7.79 -10.10 0.85
C TYR A 93 8.65 -9.68 2.05
N ALA A 94 8.85 -10.55 3.04
CA ALA A 94 9.70 -10.26 4.19
C ALA A 94 11.12 -9.84 3.79
N TYR A 95 11.65 -10.38 2.68
CA TYR A 95 12.97 -10.05 2.15
C TYR A 95 13.14 -8.57 1.77
N LEU A 96 12.05 -7.82 1.53
CA LEU A 96 12.13 -6.38 1.26
C LEU A 96 12.53 -5.55 2.50
N PHE A 97 12.54 -6.17 3.67
CA PHE A 97 13.07 -5.56 4.90
C PHE A 97 14.56 -5.81 5.10
N ASP A 98 15.22 -6.54 4.20
CA ASP A 98 16.65 -6.86 4.32
C ASP A 98 17.48 -5.57 4.45
N GLY A 99 18.46 -5.63 5.35
CA GLY A 99 19.29 -4.46 5.68
C GLY A 99 18.70 -3.53 6.72
N ILE A 100 17.45 -3.70 7.16
CA ILE A 100 16.97 -3.10 8.41
C ILE A 100 17.52 -3.92 9.56
N LYS A 101 18.06 -3.25 10.56
CA LYS A 101 18.72 -3.88 11.72
C LYS A 101 17.85 -5.02 12.30
N ASN A 102 18.45 -6.20 12.41
CA ASN A 102 17.86 -7.44 12.91
C ASN A 102 16.67 -8.01 12.08
N ALA A 103 16.35 -7.49 10.89
CA ALA A 103 15.20 -7.96 10.12
C ALA A 103 15.29 -9.46 9.80
N ASP A 104 16.43 -9.94 9.29
CA ASP A 104 16.65 -11.34 8.95
C ASP A 104 16.58 -12.26 10.17
N GLN A 105 17.18 -11.83 11.29
CA GLN A 105 17.18 -12.60 12.52
C GLN A 105 15.77 -12.72 13.11
N VAL A 106 14.99 -11.64 13.04
CA VAL A 106 13.58 -11.62 13.49
C VAL A 106 12.73 -12.52 12.58
N ASN A 107 12.86 -12.38 11.27
CA ASN A 107 12.09 -13.17 10.31
C ASN A 107 12.42 -14.68 10.39
N ALA A 108 13.67 -15.01 10.67
CA ALA A 108 14.11 -16.39 10.93
C ALA A 108 13.74 -16.95 12.31
N GLY A 109 13.12 -16.13 13.18
CA GLY A 109 12.80 -16.52 14.57
C GLY A 109 14.01 -16.63 15.49
N LYS A 110 15.17 -16.12 15.09
CA LYS A 110 16.45 -16.16 15.84
C LYS A 110 16.66 -14.96 16.77
N ALA A 111 15.83 -13.93 16.62
CA ALA A 111 15.83 -12.75 17.48
C ALA A 111 14.40 -12.34 17.85
N PRO A 112 14.22 -11.73 19.03
CA PRO A 112 12.89 -11.27 19.44
C PRO A 112 12.38 -10.13 18.51
N VAL A 113 11.10 -10.14 18.19
CA VAL A 113 10.45 -9.15 17.29
C VAL A 113 10.69 -7.70 17.75
N LYS A 114 10.86 -7.48 19.05
CA LYS A 114 11.14 -6.16 19.63
C LYS A 114 12.53 -5.61 19.27
N SER A 115 13.47 -6.46 18.85
CA SER A 115 14.82 -6.06 18.45
C SER A 115 14.92 -5.52 17.03
N LEU A 116 13.84 -5.61 16.24
CA LEU A 116 13.79 -5.02 14.91
C LEU A 116 14.14 -3.53 14.96
N GLY A 117 14.99 -3.08 14.05
CA GLY A 117 15.49 -1.70 13.95
C GLY A 117 14.42 -0.66 13.58
N ILE A 118 13.27 -0.71 14.25
CA ILE A 118 12.20 0.30 14.13
C ILE A 118 11.68 0.67 15.50
N SER A 119 11.50 1.97 15.76
CA SER A 119 10.95 2.49 17.01
C SER A 119 10.06 3.71 16.79
N ALA A 120 9.23 4.00 17.79
CA ALA A 120 8.32 5.15 17.82
C ALA A 120 8.58 5.96 19.10
N PRO A 121 9.63 6.82 19.12
CA PRO A 121 9.95 7.61 20.31
C PRO A 121 8.84 8.59 20.68
N THR A 122 8.05 9.05 19.71
CA THR A 122 6.87 9.87 19.94
C THR A 122 5.68 9.35 19.11
N LYS A 123 4.50 9.93 19.30
CA LYS A 123 3.32 9.59 18.49
C LYS A 123 3.48 9.89 17.00
N THR A 124 4.39 10.82 16.65
CA THR A 124 4.58 11.31 15.28
C THR A 124 6.00 11.11 14.75
N THR A 125 6.83 10.34 15.43
CA THR A 125 8.21 10.09 15.02
C THR A 125 8.46 8.60 14.91
N VAL A 126 8.88 8.14 13.72
CA VAL A 126 9.36 6.78 13.49
C VAL A 126 10.85 6.84 13.21
N VAL A 127 11.64 6.05 13.92
CA VAL A 127 13.07 5.91 13.69
C VAL A 127 13.34 4.51 13.16
N VAL A 128 14.07 4.44 12.05
CA VAL A 128 14.49 3.18 11.43
C VAL A 128 16.02 3.12 11.39
N GLN A 129 16.58 2.02 11.84
CA GLN A 129 18.00 1.74 11.83
C GLN A 129 18.34 0.68 10.78
N LEU A 130 19.36 0.95 9.96
CA LEU A 130 19.87 0.06 8.94
C LEU A 130 21.24 -0.50 9.37
N ASP A 131 21.56 -1.71 8.92
CA ASP A 131 22.90 -2.30 9.14
C ASP A 131 23.96 -1.61 8.25
N LYS A 132 23.56 -1.19 7.05
CA LYS A 132 24.37 -0.44 6.08
C LYS A 132 23.52 0.58 5.32
N PRO A 133 24.11 1.62 4.71
CA PRO A 133 23.38 2.55 3.86
C PRO A 133 22.73 1.84 2.68
N ILE A 134 21.47 2.15 2.40
CA ILE A 134 20.71 1.60 1.27
C ILE A 134 20.23 2.76 0.41
N ALA A 135 20.77 2.90 -0.80
CA ALA A 135 20.50 4.04 -1.68
C ALA A 135 19.01 4.18 -2.05
N TYR A 136 18.31 3.06 -2.24
CA TYR A 136 16.90 3.01 -2.62
C TYR A 136 15.95 2.91 -1.43
N PHE A 137 16.41 3.02 -0.19
CA PHE A 137 15.58 2.83 1.01
C PHE A 137 14.35 3.74 1.02
N LYS A 138 14.51 5.04 0.66
CA LYS A 138 13.37 5.96 0.58
C LYS A 138 12.32 5.52 -0.44
N LEU A 139 12.74 4.90 -1.54
CA LEU A 139 11.82 4.38 -2.57
C LEU A 139 10.97 3.24 -2.02
N LEU A 140 11.57 2.33 -1.26
CA LEU A 140 10.84 1.26 -0.56
C LEU A 140 9.76 1.82 0.37
N MET A 141 10.01 2.98 0.99
CA MET A 141 9.08 3.62 1.92
C MET A 141 7.80 4.17 1.26
N ALA A 142 7.70 4.13 -0.06
CA ALA A 142 6.46 4.38 -0.81
C ALA A 142 5.68 3.10 -1.11
N TYR A 143 6.28 1.92 -0.90
CA TYR A 143 5.63 0.65 -1.22
C TYR A 143 4.60 0.25 -0.15
N PRO A 144 3.42 -0.28 -0.53
CA PRO A 144 2.33 -0.54 0.42
C PRO A 144 2.67 -1.51 1.55
N LEU A 145 3.61 -2.43 1.35
CA LEU A 145 4.09 -3.34 2.39
C LEU A 145 4.56 -2.61 3.66
N PHE A 146 5.17 -1.44 3.49
CA PHE A 146 5.71 -0.62 4.58
C PHE A 146 4.68 0.32 5.22
N ALA A 147 3.42 0.32 4.74
CA ALA A 147 2.36 1.11 5.31
C ALA A 147 1.98 0.64 6.72
N PRO A 148 1.40 1.51 7.56
CA PRO A 148 1.01 1.15 8.91
C PRO A 148 -0.17 0.17 8.91
N GLN A 149 -0.31 -0.61 9.99
CA GLN A 149 -1.45 -1.47 10.28
C GLN A 149 -2.01 -1.13 11.67
N ASN A 150 -3.33 -1.05 11.79
CA ASN A 150 -3.99 -0.74 13.06
C ASN A 150 -4.00 -1.98 13.95
N GLN A 151 -3.16 -1.99 14.99
CA GLN A 151 -3.03 -3.10 15.94
C GLN A 151 -4.38 -3.52 16.53
N ARG A 152 -5.19 -2.55 17.00
CA ARG A 152 -6.48 -2.83 17.64
C ARG A 152 -7.44 -3.56 16.71
N VAL A 153 -7.43 -3.20 15.41
CA VAL A 153 -8.29 -3.81 14.40
C VAL A 153 -7.79 -5.20 14.03
N VAL A 154 -6.48 -5.38 13.88
CA VAL A 154 -5.87 -6.70 13.63
C VAL A 154 -6.21 -7.65 14.78
N GLU A 155 -6.00 -7.25 16.02
CA GLU A 155 -6.26 -8.06 17.21
C GLU A 155 -7.76 -8.33 17.42
N LYS A 156 -8.61 -7.31 17.21
CA LYS A 156 -10.07 -7.45 17.31
C LYS A 156 -10.63 -8.50 16.37
N TYR A 157 -10.16 -8.53 15.13
CA TYR A 157 -10.70 -9.44 14.12
C TYR A 157 -9.91 -10.76 14.00
N GLY A 158 -8.67 -10.81 14.49
CA GLY A 158 -7.85 -12.02 14.51
C GLY A 158 -7.82 -12.71 13.13
N LYS A 159 -8.30 -13.96 13.06
CA LYS A 159 -8.36 -14.73 11.81
C LYS A 159 -9.29 -14.12 10.74
N LYS A 160 -10.23 -13.26 11.12
CA LYS A 160 -11.12 -12.57 10.17
C LYS A 160 -10.50 -11.28 9.61
N TYR A 161 -9.40 -10.78 10.19
CA TYR A 161 -8.74 -9.58 9.70
C TYR A 161 -8.40 -9.72 8.21
N ALA A 162 -8.75 -8.70 7.43
CA ALA A 162 -8.50 -8.61 5.99
C ALA A 162 -9.11 -9.73 5.10
N THR A 163 -10.00 -10.57 5.63
CA THR A 163 -10.71 -11.57 4.81
C THR A 163 -11.85 -10.97 4.00
N THR A 164 -12.32 -9.80 4.39
CA THR A 164 -13.27 -8.97 3.64
C THR A 164 -13.02 -7.50 3.92
N SER A 165 -13.56 -6.61 3.09
CA SER A 165 -13.48 -5.15 3.32
C SER A 165 -14.11 -4.69 4.64
N LYS A 166 -15.01 -5.48 5.23
CA LYS A 166 -15.68 -5.20 6.51
C LYS A 166 -14.73 -5.30 7.71
N TYR A 167 -13.70 -6.14 7.63
CA TYR A 167 -12.77 -6.41 8.74
C TYR A 167 -11.45 -5.66 8.58
N MET A 168 -11.51 -4.45 8.03
CA MET A 168 -10.36 -3.59 7.75
C MET A 168 -10.64 -2.13 8.11
N VAL A 169 -9.54 -1.39 8.30
CA VAL A 169 -9.50 0.08 8.29
C VAL A 169 -8.35 0.53 7.40
N TYR A 170 -8.44 1.72 6.87
CA TYR A 170 -7.61 2.18 5.77
C TYR A 170 -6.92 3.50 6.14
N SER A 171 -5.69 3.68 5.68
CA SER A 171 -4.89 4.90 5.89
C SER A 171 -4.82 5.80 4.66
N GLY A 172 -5.24 5.30 3.50
CA GLY A 172 -5.11 5.96 2.20
C GLY A 172 -6.29 6.84 1.81
N PRO A 173 -6.25 7.39 0.57
CA PRO A 173 -7.27 8.30 0.04
C PRO A 173 -8.66 7.68 -0.12
N PHE A 174 -8.72 6.36 -0.25
CA PHE A 174 -9.96 5.61 -0.35
C PHE A 174 -10.03 4.52 0.72
N LYS A 175 -11.23 4.02 0.94
CA LYS A 175 -11.52 2.79 1.66
C LYS A 175 -12.22 1.81 0.73
N MET A 176 -11.92 0.53 0.88
CA MET A 176 -12.57 -0.53 0.10
C MET A 176 -13.93 -0.89 0.70
N GLU A 177 -14.91 -1.09 -0.16
CA GLU A 177 -16.23 -1.59 0.19
C GLU A 177 -16.66 -2.69 -0.80
N GLY A 178 -17.56 -3.57 -0.36
CA GLY A 178 -18.20 -4.60 -1.19
C GLY A 178 -17.29 -5.77 -1.59
N TRP A 179 -16.04 -5.86 -1.08
CA TRP A 179 -15.22 -7.04 -1.27
C TRP A 179 -15.49 -8.05 -0.15
N ASN A 180 -15.85 -9.26 -0.56
CA ASN A 180 -16.25 -10.36 0.35
C ASN A 180 -15.17 -11.46 0.49
N GLY A 181 -13.96 -11.24 -0.04
CA GLY A 181 -12.85 -12.19 -0.01
C GLY A 181 -12.70 -13.05 -1.27
N THR A 182 -13.75 -13.22 -2.07
CA THR A 182 -13.74 -14.09 -3.26
C THR A 182 -14.43 -13.47 -4.48
N GLY A 183 -15.08 -12.32 -4.30
CA GLY A 183 -15.87 -11.68 -5.34
C GLY A 183 -15.03 -11.02 -6.43
N ASN A 184 -15.55 -11.02 -7.65
CA ASN A 184 -14.96 -10.40 -8.82
C ASN A 184 -15.28 -8.90 -8.95
N LYS A 185 -15.91 -8.30 -7.93
CA LYS A 185 -16.28 -6.87 -7.92
C LYS A 185 -16.06 -6.29 -6.54
N TRP A 186 -15.54 -5.06 -6.50
CA TRP A 186 -15.43 -4.24 -5.29
C TRP A 186 -15.43 -2.77 -5.69
N GLN A 187 -15.49 -1.91 -4.69
CA GLN A 187 -15.40 -0.49 -4.91
C GLN A 187 -14.48 0.18 -3.90
N PHE A 188 -13.87 1.27 -4.33
CA PHE A 188 -13.21 2.23 -3.47
C PHE A 188 -14.12 3.45 -3.34
N VAL A 189 -14.37 3.87 -2.11
CA VAL A 189 -15.08 5.10 -1.80
C VAL A 189 -14.16 6.05 -1.08
N LYS A 190 -14.34 7.36 -1.29
CA LYS A 190 -13.51 8.39 -0.70
C LYS A 190 -13.42 8.24 0.81
N ASN A 191 -12.21 8.29 1.35
CA ASN A 191 -11.94 8.27 2.79
C ASN A 191 -11.99 9.70 3.34
N ASN A 192 -13.06 10.04 4.05
CA ASN A 192 -13.23 11.38 4.62
C ASN A 192 -12.31 11.67 5.81
N GLN A 193 -11.63 10.65 6.34
CA GLN A 193 -10.61 10.80 7.41
C GLN A 193 -9.19 10.97 6.85
N TYR A 194 -9.01 10.82 5.54
CA TYR A 194 -7.71 10.97 4.91
C TYR A 194 -7.17 12.40 5.06
N TRP A 195 -5.89 12.53 5.39
CA TRP A 195 -5.28 13.82 5.69
C TRP A 195 -5.32 14.78 4.50
N ASP A 196 -5.18 14.29 3.27
CA ASP A 196 -5.22 15.08 2.03
C ASP A 196 -6.54 14.89 1.26
N LYS A 197 -7.65 14.74 1.98
CA LYS A 197 -8.98 14.51 1.39
C LYS A 197 -9.43 15.58 0.41
N LYS A 198 -8.89 16.82 0.51
CA LYS A 198 -9.21 17.92 -0.42
C LYS A 198 -8.63 17.68 -1.81
N ALA A 199 -7.49 17.00 -1.93
CA ALA A 199 -6.89 16.63 -3.20
C ALA A 199 -7.62 15.47 -3.89
N VAL A 200 -8.38 14.66 -3.14
CA VAL A 200 -9.11 13.51 -3.69
C VAL A 200 -10.38 13.98 -4.38
N LYS A 201 -10.38 13.99 -5.71
CA LYS A 201 -11.51 14.48 -6.54
C LYS A 201 -12.57 13.42 -6.80
N LEU A 202 -12.19 12.15 -6.86
CA LEU A 202 -13.12 11.05 -7.12
C LEU A 202 -13.82 10.62 -5.83
N ASN A 203 -15.16 10.47 -5.89
CA ASN A 203 -15.92 9.94 -4.75
C ASN A 203 -15.95 8.41 -4.74
N LYS A 204 -15.87 7.79 -5.94
CA LYS A 204 -16.02 6.35 -6.09
C LYS A 204 -15.25 5.80 -7.29
N ILE A 205 -14.62 4.65 -7.10
CA ILE A 205 -14.00 3.83 -8.15
C ILE A 205 -14.57 2.44 -8.02
N THR A 206 -15.10 1.88 -9.09
CA THR A 206 -15.59 0.50 -9.11
C THR A 206 -14.61 -0.37 -9.88
N TYR A 207 -14.35 -1.57 -9.37
CA TYR A 207 -13.53 -2.57 -10.01
C TYR A 207 -14.36 -3.80 -10.37
N GLN A 208 -14.04 -4.36 -11.53
CA GLN A 208 -14.54 -5.65 -11.99
C GLN A 208 -13.37 -6.46 -12.52
N VAL A 209 -13.29 -7.73 -12.16
CA VAL A 209 -12.28 -8.65 -12.72
C VAL A 209 -12.62 -8.95 -14.17
N ILE A 210 -11.66 -8.68 -15.06
CA ILE A 210 -11.72 -8.98 -16.49
C ILE A 210 -10.36 -9.58 -16.86
N GLY A 211 -10.34 -10.91 -17.02
CA GLY A 211 -9.10 -11.68 -17.12
C GLY A 211 -8.34 -11.57 -18.44
N ASN A 212 -8.93 -10.93 -19.48
CA ASN A 212 -8.21 -10.73 -20.74
C ASN A 212 -8.45 -9.33 -21.33
N ASN A 213 -7.46 -8.85 -22.08
CA ASN A 213 -7.46 -7.51 -22.65
C ASN A 213 -8.48 -7.35 -23.80
N THR A 214 -8.81 -8.41 -24.54
CA THR A 214 -9.79 -8.34 -25.63
C THR A 214 -11.17 -8.01 -25.10
N THR A 215 -11.64 -8.77 -24.11
CA THR A 215 -12.89 -8.47 -23.41
C THR A 215 -12.84 -7.09 -22.74
N GLY A 216 -11.68 -6.70 -22.18
CA GLY A 216 -11.50 -5.37 -21.59
C GLY A 216 -11.74 -4.24 -22.62
N VAL A 217 -11.20 -4.38 -23.82
CA VAL A 217 -11.36 -3.41 -24.91
C VAL A 217 -12.81 -3.37 -25.38
N GLU A 218 -13.47 -4.50 -25.60
CA GLU A 218 -14.88 -4.57 -26.00
C GLU A 218 -15.79 -3.83 -25.00
N ILE A 219 -15.56 -4.05 -23.69
CA ILE A 219 -16.35 -3.41 -22.64
C ILE A 219 -16.03 -1.90 -22.55
N PHE A 220 -14.77 -1.50 -22.84
CA PHE A 220 -14.37 -0.11 -22.92
C PHE A 220 -15.02 0.62 -24.09
N ASP A 221 -15.06 0.01 -25.27
CA ASP A 221 -15.71 0.59 -26.47
C ASP A 221 -17.22 0.72 -26.28
N GLN A 222 -17.83 -0.17 -25.48
CA GLN A 222 -19.22 -0.04 -25.01
C GLN A 222 -19.40 1.05 -23.94
N LYS A 223 -18.38 1.84 -23.62
CA LYS A 223 -18.39 2.89 -22.57
C LYS A 223 -18.72 2.37 -21.16
N LYS A 224 -18.52 1.08 -20.91
CA LYS A 224 -18.76 0.44 -19.60
C LYS A 224 -17.52 0.43 -18.71
N LEU A 225 -16.34 0.67 -19.25
CA LEU A 225 -15.09 0.94 -18.53
C LEU A 225 -14.59 2.36 -18.84
N SER A 226 -13.89 2.94 -17.87
CA SER A 226 -13.23 4.25 -18.01
C SER A 226 -11.78 4.13 -18.52
N LEU A 227 -11.19 2.94 -18.35
CA LEU A 227 -9.84 2.60 -18.78
C LEU A 227 -9.76 1.10 -18.98
N THR A 228 -8.99 0.68 -19.98
CA THR A 228 -8.58 -0.71 -20.20
C THR A 228 -7.11 -0.79 -20.58
N LEU A 229 -6.50 -1.94 -20.37
CA LEU A 229 -5.14 -2.24 -20.81
C LEU A 229 -5.19 -2.87 -22.21
N LEU A 230 -4.24 -2.49 -23.07
CA LEU A 230 -4.06 -3.09 -24.38
C LEU A 230 -2.95 -4.15 -24.32
N SER A 231 -3.13 -5.24 -25.05
CA SER A 231 -2.02 -6.13 -25.38
C SER A 231 -1.13 -5.49 -26.45
N ASN A 232 0.11 -5.97 -26.60
CA ASN A 232 1.03 -5.48 -27.63
C ASN A 232 0.44 -5.56 -29.05
N GLN A 233 -0.37 -6.59 -29.32
CA GLN A 233 -1.04 -6.74 -30.62
C GLN A 233 -2.12 -5.66 -30.85
N GLN A 234 -2.85 -5.31 -29.78
CA GLN A 234 -3.91 -4.31 -29.86
C GLN A 234 -3.38 -2.87 -29.96
N VAL A 235 -2.18 -2.58 -29.43
CA VAL A 235 -1.58 -1.24 -29.47
C VAL A 235 -1.52 -0.69 -30.90
N LYS A 236 -1.26 -1.55 -31.90
CA LYS A 236 -1.22 -1.12 -33.32
C LYS A 236 -2.54 -0.50 -33.78
N ASN A 237 -3.68 -1.02 -33.31
CA ASN A 237 -5.02 -0.58 -33.72
C ASN A 237 -5.49 0.68 -32.97
N TYR A 238 -4.86 1.00 -31.83
CA TYR A 238 -5.29 2.11 -30.99
C TYR A 238 -4.25 3.22 -30.84
N ARG A 239 -3.07 3.08 -31.51
CA ARG A 239 -1.97 4.06 -31.39
C ARG A 239 -2.41 5.48 -31.74
N ASP A 240 -3.24 5.62 -32.75
CA ASP A 240 -3.71 6.93 -33.27
C ASP A 240 -5.04 7.36 -32.58
N ASP A 241 -5.60 6.56 -31.68
CA ASP A 241 -6.78 6.95 -30.91
C ASP A 241 -6.41 8.04 -29.90
N SER A 242 -7.15 9.15 -29.91
CA SER A 242 -6.92 10.29 -28.99
C SER A 242 -6.98 9.94 -27.52
N ARG A 243 -7.60 8.81 -27.18
CA ARG A 243 -7.68 8.26 -25.81
C ARG A 243 -6.46 7.42 -25.45
N PHE A 244 -5.64 7.00 -26.40
CA PHE A 244 -4.46 6.18 -26.15
C PHE A 244 -3.47 6.92 -25.25
N ARG A 245 -2.94 6.20 -24.26
CA ARG A 245 -1.89 6.70 -23.35
C ARG A 245 -0.85 5.62 -23.16
N GLN A 246 0.41 6.02 -23.27
CA GLN A 246 1.55 5.16 -22.95
C GLN A 246 2.27 5.73 -21.73
N TYR A 247 2.49 4.87 -20.76
CA TYR A 247 3.23 5.23 -19.54
C TYR A 247 4.48 4.36 -19.46
N PRO A 248 5.63 4.93 -19.06
CA PRO A 248 6.79 4.11 -18.73
C PRO A 248 6.42 3.21 -17.55
N TYR A 249 6.73 1.94 -17.68
CA TYR A 249 6.56 0.98 -16.58
C TYR A 249 7.92 0.76 -15.92
N SER A 250 8.03 1.04 -14.64
CA SER A 250 9.20 0.71 -13.83
C SER A 250 8.87 -0.52 -12.97
N TYR A 251 9.69 -1.54 -13.12
CA TYR A 251 9.67 -2.74 -12.25
C TYR A 251 10.41 -2.47 -10.95
#